data_cabb89ada3b86bd5b5f3f8e5ed7a9010
#
_entry.id   cabb89ada3b86bd5b5f3f8e5ed7a9010
#
_cell.length_a   1.000
_cell.length_b   1.000
_cell.length_c   1.000
_cell.angle_alpha   90.00
_cell.angle_beta   90.00
_cell.angle_gamma   90.00
#
_symmetry.space_group_name_H-M   'P 1'
#
loop_
_entity.id
_entity.type
_entity.pdbx_description
1 polymer ?
#
loop_
_entity_poly.entity_id
_entity_poly.type
_entity_poly.pdbx_seq_one_letter_code
_entity_poly.pdbx_strand_id
1 'polypeptide(L)'
;MSAKPSGQKATRSVSARQVPATRASRRLSLGHAPYLRWGVIGCGVIANQMAEALALQGRRLDGVANRTPSKAHDFADKHGVKRCYETIDELIGSPDIDAIWLTTPHNTHIHFLRQALTAGKHVLCEKSITLNGGELREAIDLAKRAGVQLMDANTILHMPLYRALTRRLAAGEFGPMNLAQLNFGSYKAYDMANRFFNPQLAGGALLDIGVYAATLARLFMMSGPDDVVSIMNAAPTGVDETSGIVMRNPQGQMATMTLSLHSKQPKRAVISCDKCYIEIMEYPRADSARIVWTSDGHVEAFSAGTTDYALCYEMADMEAAVAGDVETRGLMRITLDVMDLMDRLRRDWQFRYPEER
;
A
#
# COMPACT_ATOMS: atom_id res chain seq x y z
N MET A 1 26.10 -67.00 10.85
CA MET A 1 24.70 -67.48 10.87
C MET A 1 23.84 -66.39 11.47
N SER A 2 22.75 -66.13 10.80
CA SER A 2 21.56 -65.32 11.09
C SER A 2 21.62 -63.82 10.82
N ALA A 3 21.09 -63.48 9.67
CA ALA A 3 20.75 -62.13 9.21
C ALA A 3 19.48 -61.63 9.90
N LYS A 4 19.44 -60.32 10.23
CA LYS A 4 18.21 -59.59 10.59
C LYS A 4 17.75 -58.73 9.41
N PRO A 5 16.44 -58.66 9.13
CA PRO A 5 15.96 -57.88 8.01
C PRO A 5 15.79 -56.39 8.31
N SER A 6 16.10 -55.55 7.32
CA SER A 6 15.93 -54.13 7.26
C SER A 6 14.45 -53.74 7.15
N GLY A 7 13.97 -52.95 8.13
CA GLY A 7 12.64 -52.35 8.05
C GLY A 7 12.66 -51.05 7.18
N GLN A 8 12.07 -51.08 6.00
CA GLN A 8 11.75 -49.91 5.21
C GLN A 8 10.56 -49.18 5.82
N LYS A 9 10.80 -47.91 6.26
CA LYS A 9 9.72 -47.00 6.59
C LYS A 9 9.19 -46.36 5.29
N ALA A 10 7.97 -46.72 4.96
CA ALA A 10 7.22 -46.10 3.88
C ALA A 10 6.86 -44.64 4.21
N THR A 11 7.43 -43.71 3.47
CA THR A 11 7.02 -42.30 3.46
C THR A 11 5.72 -42.18 2.67
N ARG A 12 4.62 -41.91 3.38
CA ARG A 12 3.35 -41.55 2.73
C ARG A 12 3.47 -40.14 2.18
N SER A 13 3.49 -40.00 0.85
CA SER A 13 3.30 -38.74 0.15
C SER A 13 1.86 -38.27 0.34
N VAL A 14 1.67 -37.12 0.98
CA VAL A 14 0.38 -36.43 1.04
C VAL A 14 0.18 -35.74 -0.30
N SER A 15 -0.69 -36.30 -1.12
CA SER A 15 -1.14 -35.71 -2.38
C SER A 15 -1.89 -34.41 -2.09
N ALA A 16 -1.36 -33.28 -2.55
CA ALA A 16 -2.06 -32.01 -2.56
C ALA A 16 -3.25 -32.11 -3.55
N ARG A 17 -4.46 -32.12 -3.03
CA ARG A 17 -5.67 -31.96 -3.84
C ARG A 17 -5.67 -30.57 -4.45
N GLN A 18 -5.46 -30.47 -5.74
CA GLN A 18 -5.75 -29.27 -6.53
C GLN A 18 -7.26 -28.99 -6.46
N VAL A 19 -7.62 -27.88 -5.84
CA VAL A 19 -8.98 -27.32 -5.92
C VAL A 19 -9.09 -26.62 -7.27
N PRO A 20 -10.06 -26.97 -8.14
CA PRO A 20 -10.24 -26.28 -9.40
C PRO A 20 -10.72 -24.85 -9.15
N ALA A 21 -9.95 -23.88 -9.64
CA ALA A 21 -10.33 -22.48 -9.64
C ALA A 21 -11.48 -22.25 -10.62
N THR A 22 -12.71 -22.26 -10.14
CA THR A 22 -13.83 -21.68 -10.88
C THR A 22 -13.70 -20.16 -10.83
N ARG A 23 -13.23 -19.58 -11.91
CA ARG A 23 -13.28 -18.14 -12.20
C ARG A 23 -14.74 -17.70 -12.36
N ALA A 24 -15.47 -17.57 -11.28
CA ALA A 24 -16.70 -16.82 -11.26
C ALA A 24 -16.29 -15.36 -10.96
N SER A 25 -16.40 -14.49 -11.96
CA SER A 25 -16.27 -13.04 -11.81
C SER A 25 -17.34 -12.54 -10.84
N ARG A 26 -17.06 -12.61 -9.53
CA ARG A 26 -17.87 -11.89 -8.53
C ARG A 26 -17.58 -10.42 -8.74
N ARG A 27 -18.51 -9.69 -9.37
CA ARG A 27 -18.51 -8.22 -9.29
C ARG A 27 -18.43 -7.86 -7.81
N LEU A 28 -17.49 -6.97 -7.46
CA LEU A 28 -17.44 -6.40 -6.13
C LEU A 28 -18.82 -5.80 -5.88
N SER A 29 -19.54 -6.30 -4.88
CA SER A 29 -20.72 -5.65 -4.36
C SER A 29 -20.23 -4.43 -3.59
N LEU A 30 -19.89 -3.38 -4.34
CA LEU A 30 -19.68 -2.05 -3.81
C LEU A 30 -21.07 -1.61 -3.38
N GLY A 31 -21.39 -1.60 -2.10
CA GLY A 31 -22.70 -1.18 -1.61
C GLY A 31 -23.33 -0.03 -2.43
N HIS A 32 -24.39 0.59 -2.03
CA HIS A 32 -25.07 1.67 -2.76
C HIS A 32 -24.25 2.99 -2.84
N ALA A 33 -22.92 2.94 -2.81
CA ALA A 33 -22.07 4.12 -3.01
C ALA A 33 -22.20 4.63 -4.44
N PRO A 34 -22.35 5.94 -4.65
CA PRO A 34 -22.41 6.51 -6.00
C PRO A 34 -21.09 6.25 -6.75
N TYR A 35 -21.19 5.83 -8.00
CA TYR A 35 -20.04 5.78 -8.89
C TYR A 35 -19.55 7.19 -9.14
N LEU A 36 -18.28 7.46 -8.77
CA LEU A 36 -17.62 8.71 -9.14
C LEU A 36 -17.11 8.60 -10.58
N ARG A 37 -17.06 9.74 -11.26
CA ARG A 37 -16.40 9.87 -12.57
C ARG A 37 -14.90 10.07 -12.32
N TRP A 38 -14.11 9.06 -12.70
CA TRP A 38 -12.70 9.01 -12.37
C TRP A 38 -11.79 9.51 -13.48
N GLY A 39 -10.95 10.49 -13.17
CA GLY A 39 -9.81 10.89 -13.98
C GLY A 39 -8.51 10.31 -13.43
N VAL A 40 -7.55 9.99 -14.30
CA VAL A 40 -6.20 9.59 -13.89
C VAL A 40 -5.18 10.61 -14.39
N ILE A 41 -4.27 11.02 -13.49
CA ILE A 41 -3.11 11.84 -13.83
C ILE A 41 -1.85 10.96 -13.78
N GLY A 42 -1.23 10.75 -14.95
CA GLY A 42 -0.10 9.84 -15.13
C GLY A 42 -0.53 8.53 -15.81
N CYS A 43 0.35 8.02 -16.70
CA CYS A 43 0.10 6.82 -17.51
C CYS A 43 1.18 5.76 -17.26
N GLY A 44 1.65 5.66 -16.00
CA GLY A 44 2.69 4.73 -15.57
C GLY A 44 2.19 3.30 -15.42
N VAL A 45 3.07 2.45 -14.86
CA VAL A 45 2.78 1.01 -14.62
C VAL A 45 1.52 0.84 -13.79
N ILE A 46 1.39 1.59 -12.69
CA ILE A 46 0.26 1.45 -11.76
C ILE A 46 -1.07 1.87 -12.41
N ALA A 47 -1.07 2.96 -13.21
CA ALA A 47 -2.26 3.39 -13.95
C ALA A 47 -2.73 2.30 -14.92
N ASN A 48 -1.80 1.63 -15.63
CA ASN A 48 -2.14 0.51 -16.50
C ASN A 48 -2.75 -0.67 -15.72
N GLN A 49 -2.16 -1.05 -14.57
CA GLN A 49 -2.69 -2.11 -13.71
C GLN A 49 -4.11 -1.80 -13.21
N MET A 50 -4.38 -0.54 -12.84
CA MET A 50 -5.72 -0.12 -12.43
C MET A 50 -6.73 -0.22 -13.58
N ALA A 51 -6.38 0.30 -14.75
CA ALA A 51 -7.27 0.24 -15.90
C ALA A 51 -7.61 -1.21 -16.28
N GLU A 52 -6.63 -2.12 -16.20
CA GLU A 52 -6.82 -3.56 -16.39
C GLU A 52 -7.73 -4.18 -15.30
N ALA A 53 -7.50 -3.83 -14.02
CA ALA A 53 -8.33 -4.29 -12.91
C ALA A 53 -9.78 -3.79 -13.02
N LEU A 54 -9.99 -2.52 -13.41
CA LEU A 54 -11.32 -1.96 -13.65
C LEU A 54 -12.05 -2.66 -14.78
N ALA A 55 -11.33 -3.01 -15.87
CA ALA A 55 -11.91 -3.74 -16.99
C ALA A 55 -12.47 -5.11 -16.57
N LEU A 56 -11.82 -5.80 -15.62
CA LEU A 56 -12.33 -7.04 -15.03
C LEU A 56 -13.66 -6.84 -14.27
N GLN A 57 -13.92 -5.63 -13.80
CA GLN A 57 -15.17 -5.24 -13.14
C GLN A 57 -16.21 -4.64 -14.12
N GLY A 58 -15.89 -4.58 -15.41
CA GLY A 58 -16.72 -3.90 -16.42
C GLY A 58 -16.76 -2.37 -16.27
N ARG A 59 -15.75 -1.81 -15.60
CA ARG A 59 -15.58 -0.36 -15.37
C ARG A 59 -14.47 0.20 -16.25
N ARG A 60 -14.48 1.49 -16.46
CA ARG A 60 -13.46 2.25 -17.19
C ARG A 60 -13.26 3.60 -16.53
N LEU A 61 -12.07 4.16 -16.72
CA LEU A 61 -11.80 5.55 -16.36
C LEU A 61 -12.57 6.52 -17.29
N ASP A 62 -13.00 7.64 -16.74
CA ASP A 62 -13.73 8.67 -17.48
C ASP A 62 -12.79 9.65 -18.17
N GLY A 63 -11.60 9.87 -17.58
CA GLY A 63 -10.62 10.78 -18.14
C GLY A 63 -9.18 10.37 -17.87
N VAL A 64 -8.26 10.85 -18.72
CA VAL A 64 -6.82 10.70 -18.54
C VAL A 64 -6.10 11.98 -18.99
N ALA A 65 -5.07 12.34 -18.23
CA ALA A 65 -4.08 13.34 -18.62
C ALA A 65 -2.67 12.90 -18.21
N ASN A 66 -1.68 13.36 -18.95
CA ASN A 66 -0.29 13.10 -18.65
C ASN A 66 0.59 14.28 -19.09
N ARG A 67 1.73 14.51 -18.42
CA ARG A 67 2.70 15.53 -18.80
C ARG A 67 3.14 15.44 -20.28
N THR A 68 3.15 14.23 -20.83
CA THR A 68 3.41 13.98 -22.25
C THR A 68 2.07 13.57 -22.90
N PRO A 69 1.41 14.44 -23.69
CA PRO A 69 0.05 14.18 -24.21
C PRO A 69 -0.04 12.89 -25.02
N SER A 70 0.96 12.57 -25.87
CA SER A 70 0.95 11.33 -26.66
C SER A 70 0.81 10.08 -25.80
N LYS A 71 1.43 10.03 -24.59
CA LYS A 71 1.25 8.91 -23.65
C LYS A 71 -0.16 8.82 -23.08
N ALA A 72 -0.85 9.96 -22.95
CA ALA A 72 -2.25 9.96 -22.53
C ALA A 72 -3.17 9.43 -23.64
N HIS A 73 -2.91 9.80 -24.89
CA HIS A 73 -3.63 9.24 -26.04
C HIS A 73 -3.43 7.73 -26.17
N ASP A 74 -2.17 7.26 -26.15
CA ASP A 74 -1.86 5.81 -26.20
C ASP A 74 -2.55 5.04 -25.07
N PHE A 75 -2.59 5.62 -23.86
CA PHE A 75 -3.26 5.02 -22.70
C PHE A 75 -4.79 5.00 -22.89
N ALA A 76 -5.37 6.10 -23.40
CA ALA A 76 -6.81 6.20 -23.65
C ALA A 76 -7.26 5.16 -24.68
N ASP A 77 -6.53 5.03 -25.77
CA ASP A 77 -6.82 4.06 -26.85
C ASP A 77 -6.70 2.63 -26.33
N LYS A 78 -5.60 2.33 -25.60
CA LYS A 78 -5.35 0.99 -25.03
C LYS A 78 -6.45 0.52 -24.08
N HIS A 79 -6.93 1.42 -23.21
CA HIS A 79 -7.85 1.07 -22.13
C HIS A 79 -9.30 1.52 -22.35
N GLY A 80 -9.57 2.18 -23.47
CA GLY A 80 -10.89 2.69 -23.83
C GLY A 80 -11.39 3.74 -22.84
N VAL A 81 -10.49 4.66 -22.40
CA VAL A 81 -10.84 5.79 -21.55
C VAL A 81 -11.74 6.74 -22.32
N LYS A 82 -12.79 7.26 -21.67
CA LYS A 82 -13.83 8.06 -22.38
C LYS A 82 -13.29 9.36 -22.94
N ARG A 83 -12.37 10.03 -22.23
CA ARG A 83 -11.81 11.32 -22.63
C ARG A 83 -10.33 11.43 -22.35
N CYS A 84 -9.55 11.81 -23.35
CA CYS A 84 -8.17 12.25 -23.20
C CYS A 84 -8.14 13.77 -23.11
N TYR A 85 -7.49 14.31 -22.08
CA TYR A 85 -7.29 15.75 -21.91
C TYR A 85 -5.88 16.12 -22.37
N GLU A 86 -5.73 17.25 -23.06
CA GLU A 86 -4.43 17.70 -23.59
C GLU A 86 -3.50 18.15 -22.46
N THR A 87 -4.08 18.71 -21.40
CA THR A 87 -3.32 19.16 -20.22
C THR A 87 -3.89 18.58 -18.93
N ILE A 88 -3.03 18.50 -17.89
CA ILE A 88 -3.46 18.10 -16.56
C ILE A 88 -4.45 19.12 -15.98
N ASP A 89 -4.23 20.40 -16.23
CA ASP A 89 -5.11 21.48 -15.75
C ASP A 89 -6.53 21.38 -16.35
N GLU A 90 -6.66 21.00 -17.62
CA GLU A 90 -7.96 20.73 -18.22
C GLU A 90 -8.69 19.57 -17.54
N LEU A 91 -7.99 18.48 -17.20
CA LEU A 91 -8.58 17.37 -16.47
C LEU A 91 -9.03 17.82 -15.08
N ILE A 92 -8.18 18.54 -14.35
CA ILE A 92 -8.48 19.02 -13.00
C ILE A 92 -9.68 19.98 -13.02
N GLY A 93 -9.75 20.89 -14.02
CA GLY A 93 -10.85 21.85 -14.17
C GLY A 93 -12.14 21.28 -14.74
N SER A 94 -12.13 20.04 -15.22
CA SER A 94 -13.28 19.47 -15.93
C SER A 94 -14.47 19.19 -14.99
N PRO A 95 -15.69 19.65 -15.35
CA PRO A 95 -16.90 19.29 -14.61
C PRO A 95 -17.31 17.83 -14.78
N ASP A 96 -16.71 17.11 -15.75
CA ASP A 96 -17.00 15.71 -16.03
C ASP A 96 -16.18 14.74 -15.16
N ILE A 97 -15.33 15.24 -14.28
CA ILE A 97 -14.49 14.46 -13.35
C ILE A 97 -14.85 14.82 -11.91
N ASP A 98 -15.18 13.82 -11.11
CA ASP A 98 -15.48 13.96 -9.67
C ASP A 98 -14.26 13.64 -8.81
N ALA A 99 -13.52 12.60 -9.19
CA ALA A 99 -12.36 12.11 -8.45
C ALA A 99 -11.16 11.92 -9.36
N ILE A 100 -9.99 12.21 -8.82
CA ILE A 100 -8.70 12.06 -9.51
C ILE A 100 -7.89 10.97 -8.82
N TRP A 101 -7.40 10.01 -9.60
CA TRP A 101 -6.34 9.15 -9.16
C TRP A 101 -5.00 9.69 -9.63
N LEU A 102 -4.16 10.08 -8.67
CA LEU A 102 -2.86 10.69 -8.91
C LEU A 102 -1.76 9.64 -8.88
N THR A 103 -1.11 9.38 -10.02
CA THR A 103 -0.13 8.30 -10.22
C THR A 103 1.21 8.80 -10.74
N THR A 104 1.53 10.05 -10.45
CA THR A 104 2.79 10.70 -10.85
C THR A 104 3.95 10.32 -9.93
N PRO A 105 5.22 10.72 -10.18
CA PRO A 105 6.31 10.52 -9.23
C PRO A 105 6.06 11.22 -7.88
N HIS A 106 6.54 10.62 -6.79
CA HIS A 106 6.28 11.05 -5.39
C HIS A 106 6.53 12.55 -5.16
N ASN A 107 7.64 13.08 -5.69
CA ASN A 107 8.03 14.47 -5.52
C ASN A 107 7.14 15.48 -6.27
N THR A 108 6.23 15.01 -7.09
CA THR A 108 5.25 15.87 -7.80
C THR A 108 3.86 15.83 -7.16
N HIS A 109 3.61 14.93 -6.22
CA HIS A 109 2.28 14.73 -5.66
C HIS A 109 1.72 15.99 -5.02
N ILE A 110 2.48 16.65 -4.17
CA ILE A 110 2.00 17.86 -3.46
C ILE A 110 1.56 18.97 -4.41
N HIS A 111 2.26 19.13 -5.55
CA HIS A 111 1.90 20.11 -6.56
C HIS A 111 0.48 19.83 -7.12
N PHE A 112 0.21 18.60 -7.55
CA PHE A 112 -1.09 18.23 -8.10
C PHE A 112 -2.17 18.09 -7.01
N LEU A 113 -1.82 17.70 -5.80
CA LEU A 113 -2.74 17.70 -4.66
C LEU A 113 -3.27 19.11 -4.38
N ARG A 114 -2.41 20.12 -4.37
CA ARG A 114 -2.82 21.53 -4.18
C ARG A 114 -3.84 21.94 -5.24
N GLN A 115 -3.56 21.65 -6.51
CA GLN A 115 -4.45 22.01 -7.61
C GLN A 115 -5.79 21.26 -7.56
N ALA A 116 -5.74 19.93 -7.46
CA ALA A 116 -6.94 19.10 -7.53
C ALA A 116 -7.89 19.32 -6.33
N LEU A 117 -7.34 19.38 -5.11
CA LEU A 117 -8.12 19.59 -3.90
C LEU A 117 -8.76 20.99 -3.90
N THR A 118 -8.01 22.04 -4.32
CA THR A 118 -8.54 23.40 -4.43
C THR A 118 -9.62 23.52 -5.50
N ALA A 119 -9.54 22.72 -6.58
CA ALA A 119 -10.56 22.63 -7.61
C ALA A 119 -11.81 21.82 -7.19
N GLY A 120 -11.86 21.36 -5.94
CA GLY A 120 -13.00 20.61 -5.41
C GLY A 120 -13.06 19.15 -5.88
N LYS A 121 -11.94 18.56 -6.26
CA LYS A 121 -11.85 17.14 -6.64
C LYS A 121 -11.54 16.26 -5.44
N HIS A 122 -12.20 15.10 -5.33
CA HIS A 122 -11.73 14.03 -4.48
C HIS A 122 -10.42 13.47 -5.03
N VAL A 123 -9.45 13.12 -4.18
CA VAL A 123 -8.15 12.64 -4.66
C VAL A 123 -7.75 11.34 -3.95
N LEU A 124 -7.55 10.30 -4.75
CA LEU A 124 -6.84 9.08 -4.40
C LEU A 124 -5.40 9.25 -4.90
N CYS A 125 -4.43 9.34 -4.00
CA CYS A 125 -3.04 9.62 -4.37
C CYS A 125 -2.15 8.41 -4.10
N GLU A 126 -1.34 8.03 -5.09
CA GLU A 126 -0.38 6.94 -4.95
C GLU A 126 0.56 7.12 -3.76
N LYS A 127 0.99 5.99 -3.24
CA LYS A 127 1.97 5.93 -2.16
C LYS A 127 3.40 6.20 -2.71
N SER A 128 4.33 6.79 -1.98
CA SER A 128 4.06 7.57 -0.78
C SER A 128 3.32 8.84 -1.15
N ILE A 129 2.28 9.13 -0.41
CA ILE A 129 1.32 10.18 -0.76
C ILE A 129 1.97 11.57 -0.88
N THR A 130 2.99 11.85 -0.06
CA THR A 130 3.80 13.08 -0.08
C THR A 130 5.25 12.75 0.25
N LEU A 131 6.16 13.71 0.17
CA LEU A 131 7.55 13.54 0.60
C LEU A 131 7.71 13.56 2.12
N ASN A 132 6.82 14.29 2.81
CA ASN A 132 6.89 14.45 4.26
C ASN A 132 5.52 14.71 4.89
N GLY A 133 5.45 14.61 6.22
CA GLY A 133 4.22 14.82 6.99
C GLY A 133 3.72 16.27 6.95
N GLY A 134 4.59 17.24 6.70
CA GLY A 134 4.22 18.66 6.54
C GLY A 134 3.35 18.86 5.29
N GLU A 135 3.79 18.34 4.15
CA GLU A 135 3.02 18.34 2.91
C GLU A 135 1.71 17.58 3.05
N LEU A 136 1.70 16.45 3.76
CA LEU A 136 0.48 15.68 3.99
C LEU A 136 -0.54 16.48 4.83
N ARG A 137 -0.10 17.14 5.89
CA ARG A 137 -0.98 17.98 6.71
C ARG A 137 -1.58 19.13 5.89
N GLU A 138 -0.77 19.78 5.05
CA GLU A 138 -1.25 20.79 4.11
C GLU A 138 -2.35 20.23 3.18
N ALA A 139 -2.10 19.07 2.57
CA ALA A 139 -3.08 18.42 1.67
C ALA A 139 -4.38 18.04 2.40
N ILE A 140 -4.28 17.51 3.64
CA ILE A 140 -5.45 17.21 4.48
C ILE A 140 -6.26 18.49 4.78
N ASP A 141 -5.60 19.58 5.10
CA ASP A 141 -6.26 20.85 5.38
C ASP A 141 -6.92 21.44 4.13
N LEU A 142 -6.30 21.29 2.95
CA LEU A 142 -6.91 21.68 1.67
C LEU A 142 -8.17 20.85 1.40
N ALA A 143 -8.11 19.54 1.53
CA ALA A 143 -9.26 18.65 1.34
C ALA A 143 -10.42 19.01 2.28
N LYS A 144 -10.11 19.26 3.56
CA LYS A 144 -11.08 19.66 4.56
C LYS A 144 -11.75 21.00 4.23
N ARG A 145 -10.99 22.00 3.81
CA ARG A 145 -11.54 23.31 3.42
C ARG A 145 -12.41 23.23 2.18
N ALA A 146 -12.04 22.39 1.21
CA ALA A 146 -12.81 22.20 -0.02
C ALA A 146 -14.01 21.23 0.15
N GLY A 147 -14.14 20.57 1.29
CA GLY A 147 -15.20 19.59 1.52
C GLY A 147 -15.08 18.30 0.70
N VAL A 148 -13.86 17.96 0.28
CA VAL A 148 -13.57 16.76 -0.53
C VAL A 148 -12.79 15.70 0.26
N GLN A 149 -12.70 14.50 -0.28
CA GLN A 149 -11.92 13.40 0.33
C GLN A 149 -10.52 13.36 -0.29
N LEU A 150 -9.52 13.16 0.57
CA LEU A 150 -8.16 12.77 0.23
C LEU A 150 -7.89 11.38 0.81
N MET A 151 -7.31 10.48 0.02
CA MET A 151 -7.02 9.12 0.45
C MET A 151 -5.69 8.65 -0.12
N ASP A 152 -4.94 7.90 0.68
CA ASP A 152 -3.67 7.27 0.31
C ASP A 152 -3.95 5.95 -0.43
N ALA A 153 -3.48 5.81 -1.66
CA ALA A 153 -3.54 4.59 -2.45
C ALA A 153 -2.48 3.56 -1.99
N ASN A 154 -2.31 3.43 -0.68
CA ASN A 154 -1.54 2.35 -0.11
C ASN A 154 -2.43 1.11 0.03
N THR A 155 -2.28 0.17 -0.87
CA THR A 155 -3.13 -1.01 -1.02
C THR A 155 -3.41 -1.76 0.29
N ILE A 156 -2.43 -1.77 1.24
CA ILE A 156 -2.60 -2.41 2.55
C ILE A 156 -3.83 -1.85 3.29
N LEU A 157 -4.08 -0.55 3.22
CA LEU A 157 -5.19 0.09 3.91
C LEU A 157 -6.57 -0.36 3.36
N HIS A 158 -6.59 -0.87 2.14
CA HIS A 158 -7.82 -1.14 1.38
C HIS A 158 -8.11 -2.64 1.22
N MET A 159 -7.11 -3.52 1.44
CA MET A 159 -7.32 -4.96 1.30
C MET A 159 -8.28 -5.51 2.37
N PRO A 160 -9.32 -6.26 1.95
CA PRO A 160 -10.29 -6.87 2.88
C PRO A 160 -9.65 -7.77 3.94
N LEU A 161 -8.52 -8.42 3.63
CA LEU A 161 -7.78 -9.26 4.57
C LEU A 161 -7.43 -8.49 5.84
N TYR A 162 -6.81 -7.30 5.69
CA TYR A 162 -6.35 -6.52 6.85
C TYR A 162 -7.52 -5.97 7.66
N ARG A 163 -8.58 -5.54 7.00
CA ARG A 163 -9.81 -5.09 7.67
C ARG A 163 -10.43 -6.22 8.51
N ALA A 164 -10.45 -7.45 7.99
CA ALA A 164 -10.95 -8.60 8.72
C ALA A 164 -10.04 -8.97 9.89
N LEU A 165 -8.72 -9.02 9.69
CA LEU A 165 -7.75 -9.35 10.74
C LEU A 165 -7.74 -8.30 11.87
N THR A 166 -7.79 -7.02 11.55
CA THR A 166 -7.81 -5.94 12.56
C THR A 166 -9.13 -5.92 13.34
N ARG A 167 -10.26 -6.26 12.72
CA ARG A 167 -11.53 -6.44 13.42
C ARG A 167 -11.49 -7.61 14.40
N ARG A 168 -10.91 -8.76 14.03
CA ARG A 168 -10.71 -9.91 14.92
C ARG A 168 -9.77 -9.56 16.08
N LEU A 169 -8.69 -8.79 15.81
CA LEU A 169 -7.80 -8.28 16.85
C LEU A 169 -8.55 -7.36 17.83
N ALA A 170 -9.32 -6.41 17.32
CA ALA A 170 -10.12 -5.48 18.13
C ALA A 170 -11.21 -6.20 18.95
N ALA A 171 -11.73 -7.31 18.46
CA ALA A 171 -12.64 -8.19 19.21
C ALA A 171 -11.96 -9.03 20.30
N GLY A 172 -10.61 -8.94 20.45
CA GLY A 172 -9.84 -9.66 21.46
C GLY A 172 -9.62 -11.15 21.15
N GLU A 173 -9.93 -11.58 19.92
CA GLU A 173 -9.83 -12.99 19.51
C GLU A 173 -8.39 -13.49 19.59
N PHE A 174 -7.43 -12.70 19.12
CA PHE A 174 -6.00 -13.00 19.11
C PHE A 174 -5.28 -12.66 20.43
N GLY A 175 -5.95 -11.96 21.36
CA GLY A 175 -5.30 -11.28 22.48
C GLY A 175 -4.53 -10.03 22.02
N PRO A 176 -3.84 -9.32 22.95
CA PRO A 176 -3.00 -8.18 22.62
C PRO A 176 -1.90 -8.54 21.61
N MET A 177 -1.63 -7.65 20.66
CA MET A 177 -0.46 -7.73 19.80
C MET A 177 0.76 -7.26 20.60
N ASN A 178 1.87 -7.99 20.53
CA ASN A 178 3.10 -7.70 21.27
C ASN A 178 4.26 -7.32 20.34
N LEU A 179 4.42 -8.03 19.23
CA LEU A 179 5.55 -7.86 18.31
C LEU A 179 5.10 -8.03 16.85
N ALA A 180 5.59 -7.16 15.97
CA ALA A 180 5.53 -7.34 14.53
C ALA A 180 6.94 -7.44 13.94
N GLN A 181 7.14 -8.36 12.99
CA GLN A 181 8.37 -8.49 12.21
C GLN A 181 8.03 -8.39 10.72
N LEU A 182 8.67 -7.45 10.02
CA LEU A 182 8.38 -7.20 8.61
C LEU A 182 9.68 -7.12 7.81
N ASN A 183 9.73 -7.82 6.69
CA ASN A 183 10.82 -7.67 5.74
C ASN A 183 10.31 -7.39 4.34
N PHE A 184 11.04 -6.54 3.63
CA PHE A 184 10.80 -6.24 2.23
C PHE A 184 12.14 -6.00 1.51
N GLY A 185 12.55 -6.96 0.69
CA GLY A 185 13.67 -6.80 -0.22
C GLY A 185 13.23 -6.87 -1.66
N SER A 186 13.49 -5.82 -2.43
CA SER A 186 13.15 -5.72 -3.84
C SER A 186 14.40 -5.40 -4.65
N TYR A 187 15.16 -6.43 -5.02
CA TYR A 187 16.42 -6.25 -5.75
C TYR A 187 16.23 -5.37 -6.99
N LYS A 188 17.04 -4.31 -7.06
CA LYS A 188 17.24 -3.44 -8.20
C LYS A 188 18.70 -3.40 -8.54
N ALA A 189 19.04 -3.57 -9.80
CA ALA A 189 20.39 -3.29 -10.28
C ALA A 189 20.69 -1.79 -10.11
N TYR A 190 21.95 -1.45 -9.83
CA TYR A 190 22.31 -0.04 -9.74
C TYR A 190 22.15 0.65 -11.09
N ASP A 191 21.28 1.64 -11.09
CA ASP A 191 21.10 2.65 -12.13
C ASP A 191 20.77 3.96 -11.43
N MET A 192 21.75 4.85 -11.35
CA MET A 192 21.62 6.11 -10.60
C MET A 192 20.68 7.11 -11.28
N ALA A 193 20.30 6.90 -12.52
CA ALA A 193 19.28 7.66 -13.24
C ALA A 193 17.87 7.12 -12.98
N ASN A 194 17.75 5.88 -12.52
CA ASN A 194 16.46 5.27 -12.23
C ASN A 194 15.85 5.86 -10.94
N ARG A 195 14.53 5.96 -10.91
CA ARG A 195 13.78 6.50 -9.78
C ARG A 195 14.11 5.85 -8.43
N PHE A 196 14.58 4.59 -8.41
CA PHE A 196 14.88 3.87 -7.16
C PHE A 196 16.10 4.42 -6.42
N PHE A 197 17.10 4.92 -7.16
CA PHE A 197 18.35 5.42 -6.61
C PHE A 197 18.58 6.92 -6.88
N ASN A 198 17.63 7.60 -7.54
CA ASN A 198 17.77 9.01 -7.89
C ASN A 198 17.06 9.90 -6.85
N PRO A 199 17.79 10.72 -6.06
CA PRO A 199 17.17 11.61 -5.08
C PRO A 199 16.28 12.69 -5.72
N GLN A 200 16.53 13.09 -6.99
CA GLN A 200 15.68 14.03 -7.75
C GLN A 200 14.31 13.42 -8.15
N LEU A 201 14.13 12.12 -7.98
CA LEU A 201 12.89 11.39 -8.24
C LEU A 201 12.32 10.77 -6.97
N ALA A 202 12.73 11.26 -5.81
CA ALA A 202 12.37 10.75 -4.50
C ALA A 202 12.68 9.25 -4.33
N GLY A 203 13.88 8.83 -4.74
CA GLY A 203 14.38 7.46 -4.58
C GLY A 203 14.63 7.09 -3.12
N GLY A 204 14.91 5.83 -2.90
CA GLY A 204 15.20 5.24 -1.59
C GLY A 204 14.22 4.13 -1.21
N ALA A 205 14.70 3.20 -0.39
CA ALA A 205 13.92 2.05 0.07
C ALA A 205 12.76 2.47 0.98
N LEU A 206 12.97 3.48 1.82
CA LEU A 206 11.98 3.91 2.80
C LEU A 206 10.67 4.38 2.12
N LEU A 207 10.76 5.30 1.15
CA LEU A 207 9.58 5.78 0.44
C LEU A 207 9.00 4.74 -0.53
N ASP A 208 9.83 3.92 -1.21
CA ASP A 208 9.30 2.99 -2.21
C ASP A 208 8.69 1.73 -1.59
N ILE A 209 9.37 1.11 -0.63
CA ILE A 209 8.95 -0.17 -0.03
C ILE A 209 8.72 -0.10 1.49
N GLY A 210 9.42 0.78 2.20
CA GLY A 210 9.29 0.94 3.65
C GLY A 210 7.92 1.46 4.06
N VAL A 211 7.28 2.28 3.24
CA VAL A 211 5.91 2.75 3.45
C VAL A 211 4.93 1.60 3.65
N TYR A 212 5.06 0.49 2.92
CA TYR A 212 4.20 -0.68 3.11
C TYR A 212 4.47 -1.37 4.45
N ALA A 213 5.75 -1.57 4.82
CA ALA A 213 6.10 -2.20 6.08
C ALA A 213 5.63 -1.35 7.28
N ALA A 214 5.88 -0.03 7.23
CA ALA A 214 5.45 0.90 8.27
C ALA A 214 3.92 0.95 8.40
N THR A 215 3.19 0.98 7.28
CA THR A 215 1.73 0.96 7.27
C THR A 215 1.19 -0.32 7.89
N LEU A 216 1.73 -1.49 7.52
CA LEU A 216 1.26 -2.75 8.08
C LEU A 216 1.55 -2.84 9.58
N ALA A 217 2.76 -2.45 10.03
CA ALA A 217 3.08 -2.40 11.45
C ALA A 217 2.09 -1.48 12.19
N ARG A 218 1.91 -0.24 11.70
CA ARG A 218 1.03 0.74 12.32
C ARG A 218 -0.44 0.30 12.36
N LEU A 219 -0.89 -0.45 11.36
CA LEU A 219 -2.27 -0.96 11.29
C LEU A 219 -2.60 -1.91 12.44
N PHE A 220 -1.61 -2.70 12.91
CA PHE A 220 -1.78 -3.63 14.03
C PHE A 220 -1.37 -3.03 15.39
N MET A 221 -0.62 -1.94 15.42
CA MET A 221 -0.26 -1.21 16.64
C MET A 221 -1.39 -0.26 17.07
N MET A 222 -1.60 -0.11 18.36
CA MET A 222 -2.63 0.78 18.94
C MET A 222 -2.36 2.25 18.66
N SER A 223 -1.09 2.64 18.60
CA SER A 223 -0.65 4.01 18.29
C SER A 223 0.63 4.03 17.48
N GLY A 224 1.01 5.19 16.94
CA GLY A 224 2.32 5.40 16.32
C GLY A 224 3.46 5.17 17.32
N PRO A 225 4.67 4.79 16.84
CA PRO A 225 5.82 4.58 17.70
C PRO A 225 6.39 5.90 18.23
N ASP A 226 6.79 5.91 19.50
CA ASP A 226 7.49 7.04 20.16
C ASP A 226 8.97 6.73 20.40
N ASP A 227 9.37 5.47 20.42
CA ASP A 227 10.74 5.01 20.55
C ASP A 227 11.18 4.28 19.28
N VAL A 228 12.22 4.79 18.61
CA VAL A 228 12.69 4.26 17.31
C VAL A 228 14.21 4.29 17.28
N VAL A 229 14.80 3.15 16.91
CA VAL A 229 16.23 2.98 16.65
C VAL A 229 16.41 2.39 15.26
N SER A 230 17.36 2.93 14.49
CA SER A 230 17.58 2.45 13.12
C SER A 230 19.03 2.57 12.68
N ILE A 231 19.41 1.69 11.74
CA ILE A 231 20.67 1.73 11.01
C ILE A 231 20.35 1.71 9.52
N MET A 232 21.04 2.53 8.75
CA MET A 232 20.83 2.64 7.31
C MET A 232 22.17 2.63 6.56
N ASN A 233 22.23 1.91 5.44
CA ASN A 233 23.27 2.03 4.44
C ASN A 233 22.72 2.83 3.25
N ALA A 234 23.46 3.86 2.87
CA ALA A 234 23.11 4.67 1.71
C ALA A 234 23.62 4.06 0.40
N ALA A 235 22.85 4.23 -0.66
CA ALA A 235 23.34 4.05 -2.03
C ALA A 235 24.39 5.14 -2.40
N PRO A 236 25.17 4.98 -3.48
CA PRO A 236 26.14 5.99 -3.90
C PRO A 236 25.57 7.39 -4.14
N THR A 237 24.27 7.51 -4.38
CA THR A 237 23.53 8.78 -4.53
C THR A 237 23.10 9.42 -3.23
N GLY A 238 23.28 8.74 -2.08
CA GLY A 238 22.91 9.19 -0.77
C GLY A 238 21.49 8.79 -0.32
N VAL A 239 20.65 8.25 -1.20
CA VAL A 239 19.35 7.72 -0.77
C VAL A 239 19.53 6.43 0.05
N ASP A 240 18.60 6.13 0.93
CA ASP A 240 18.60 4.88 1.69
C ASP A 240 18.42 3.67 0.78
N GLU A 241 19.32 2.70 0.92
CA GLU A 241 19.31 1.46 0.15
C GLU A 241 18.86 0.27 1.00
N THR A 242 19.47 0.14 2.16
CA THR A 242 19.18 -0.95 3.10
C THR A 242 19.08 -0.38 4.50
N SER A 243 18.05 -0.81 5.24
CA SER A 243 17.86 -0.36 6.61
C SER A 243 17.31 -1.43 7.52
N GLY A 244 17.71 -1.38 8.80
CA GLY A 244 17.12 -2.11 9.92
C GLY A 244 16.53 -1.11 10.91
N ILE A 245 15.27 -1.32 11.29
CA ILE A 245 14.50 -0.41 12.14
C ILE A 245 13.84 -1.21 13.23
N VAL A 246 13.98 -0.75 14.48
CA VAL A 246 13.27 -1.28 15.65
C VAL A 246 12.49 -0.14 16.28
N MET A 247 11.22 -0.37 16.58
CA MET A 247 10.35 0.65 17.13
C MET A 247 9.42 0.10 18.21
N ARG A 248 8.97 0.98 19.11
CA ARG A 248 8.04 0.68 20.18
C ARG A 248 7.06 1.84 20.34
N ASN A 249 5.81 1.53 20.67
CA ASN A 249 4.81 2.53 21.00
C ASN A 249 4.63 2.67 22.54
N PRO A 250 3.89 3.70 23.03
CA PRO A 250 3.63 3.90 24.44
C PRO A 250 2.94 2.73 25.16
N GLN A 251 2.25 1.86 24.42
CA GLN A 251 1.61 0.66 24.96
C GLN A 251 2.55 -0.55 25.08
N GLY A 252 3.83 -0.36 24.73
CA GLY A 252 4.85 -1.41 24.80
C GLY A 252 4.87 -2.37 23.61
N GLN A 253 4.02 -2.18 22.62
CA GLN A 253 4.03 -2.98 21.39
C GLN A 253 5.26 -2.64 20.55
N MET A 254 5.95 -3.67 20.06
CA MET A 254 7.17 -3.49 19.28
C MET A 254 6.97 -3.88 17.83
N ALA A 255 7.77 -3.28 16.94
CA ALA A 255 7.89 -3.74 15.56
C ALA A 255 9.35 -3.64 15.08
N THR A 256 9.72 -4.58 14.20
CA THR A 256 11.00 -4.58 13.50
C THR A 256 10.78 -4.60 12.00
N MET A 257 11.53 -3.78 11.26
CA MET A 257 11.48 -3.74 9.81
C MET A 257 12.88 -3.87 9.22
N THR A 258 13.02 -4.69 8.18
CA THR A 258 14.23 -4.74 7.36
C THR A 258 13.89 -4.48 5.91
N LEU A 259 14.55 -3.49 5.32
CA LEU A 259 14.29 -3.01 3.95
C LEU A 259 15.54 -3.12 3.11
N SER A 260 15.43 -3.48 1.84
CA SER A 260 16.55 -3.40 0.90
C SER A 260 16.07 -3.25 -0.54
N LEU A 261 16.69 -2.32 -1.28
CA LEU A 261 16.58 -2.22 -2.74
C LEU A 261 17.68 -2.97 -3.49
N HIS A 262 18.71 -3.43 -2.78
CA HIS A 262 19.83 -4.15 -3.41
C HIS A 262 19.94 -5.62 -2.98
N SER A 263 18.96 -6.12 -2.24
CA SER A 263 18.85 -7.53 -1.86
C SER A 263 17.42 -8.01 -2.02
N LYS A 264 17.24 -9.25 -2.48
CA LYS A 264 15.95 -9.90 -2.53
C LYS A 264 15.64 -10.51 -1.17
N GLN A 265 14.48 -10.19 -0.60
CA GLN A 265 13.91 -10.84 0.58
C GLN A 265 12.43 -11.17 0.31
N PRO A 266 11.86 -12.16 0.99
CA PRO A 266 10.41 -12.34 0.94
C PRO A 266 9.72 -11.11 1.52
N LYS A 267 8.60 -10.71 0.96
CA LYS A 267 7.70 -9.70 1.55
C LYS A 267 6.86 -10.40 2.61
N ARG A 268 7.44 -10.60 3.78
CA ARG A 268 6.85 -11.39 4.86
C ARG A 268 6.61 -10.52 6.08
N ALA A 269 5.42 -10.65 6.65
CA ALA A 269 5.07 -10.10 7.94
C ALA A 269 4.67 -11.21 8.90
N VAL A 270 5.09 -11.08 10.17
CA VAL A 270 4.64 -11.91 11.28
C VAL A 270 4.14 -10.98 12.39
N ILE A 271 2.87 -11.10 12.74
CA ILE A 271 2.22 -10.34 13.81
C ILE A 271 1.99 -11.30 14.97
N SER A 272 2.75 -11.12 16.05
CA SER A 272 2.69 -11.98 17.24
C SER A 272 1.77 -11.38 18.29
N CYS A 273 0.77 -12.15 18.66
CA CYS A 273 -0.22 -11.84 19.69
C CYS A 273 -0.14 -12.87 20.84
N ASP A 274 -0.84 -12.64 21.94
CA ASP A 274 -0.84 -13.55 23.08
C ASP A 274 -1.30 -14.97 22.73
N LYS A 275 -2.35 -15.08 21.88
CA LYS A 275 -2.98 -16.36 21.59
C LYS A 275 -2.56 -16.99 20.26
N CYS A 276 -1.86 -16.25 19.41
CA CYS A 276 -1.44 -16.72 18.09
C CYS A 276 -0.31 -15.85 17.52
N TYR A 277 0.28 -16.32 16.42
CA TYR A 277 0.91 -15.42 15.49
C TYR A 277 0.25 -15.52 14.10
N ILE A 278 0.23 -14.39 13.39
CA ILE A 278 -0.35 -14.25 12.05
C ILE A 278 0.81 -14.07 11.06
N GLU A 279 0.98 -15.00 10.14
CA GLU A 279 1.98 -14.91 9.08
C GLU A 279 1.32 -14.50 7.76
N ILE A 280 1.86 -13.45 7.13
CA ILE A 280 1.33 -12.87 5.89
C ILE A 280 2.48 -12.78 4.88
N MET A 281 2.32 -13.45 3.75
CA MET A 281 3.27 -13.40 2.63
C MET A 281 2.79 -12.41 1.58
N GLU A 282 3.73 -11.80 0.82
CA GLU A 282 3.44 -10.80 -0.23
C GLU A 282 2.51 -9.68 0.27
N TYR A 283 2.71 -9.26 1.50
CA TYR A 283 1.81 -8.43 2.29
C TYR A 283 1.33 -7.11 1.66
N PRO A 284 1.98 -6.45 0.67
CA PRO A 284 1.39 -5.24 0.07
C PRO A 284 0.01 -5.45 -0.54
N ARG A 285 -0.28 -6.66 -1.05
CA ARG A 285 -1.57 -7.00 -1.69
C ARG A 285 -2.08 -8.38 -1.30
N ALA A 286 -1.77 -8.83 -0.07
CA ALA A 286 -2.16 -10.15 0.37
C ALA A 286 -3.68 -10.29 0.53
N ASP A 287 -4.20 -11.43 0.13
CA ASP A 287 -5.60 -11.85 0.30
C ASP A 287 -5.73 -13.07 1.22
N SER A 288 -4.60 -13.55 1.77
CA SER A 288 -4.55 -14.70 2.66
C SER A 288 -3.48 -14.57 3.74
N ALA A 289 -3.70 -15.22 4.87
CA ALA A 289 -2.82 -15.30 6.02
C ALA A 289 -2.88 -16.69 6.65
N ARG A 290 -1.83 -17.04 7.39
CA ARG A 290 -1.80 -18.22 8.28
C ARG A 290 -1.83 -17.75 9.72
N ILE A 291 -2.81 -18.22 10.49
CA ILE A 291 -2.92 -17.94 11.92
C ILE A 291 -2.50 -19.22 12.65
N VAL A 292 -1.44 -19.15 13.43
CA VAL A 292 -0.91 -20.30 14.19
C VAL A 292 -1.21 -20.05 15.66
N TRP A 293 -2.09 -20.86 16.23
CA TRP A 293 -2.57 -20.73 17.59
C TRP A 293 -1.59 -21.31 18.59
N THR A 294 -1.35 -20.59 19.71
CA THR A 294 -0.38 -20.99 20.73
C THR A 294 -0.86 -22.13 21.62
N SER A 295 -2.18 -22.33 21.72
CA SER A 295 -2.79 -23.32 22.61
C SER A 295 -2.46 -24.77 22.22
N ASP A 296 -2.43 -25.08 20.93
CA ASP A 296 -2.28 -26.43 20.39
C ASP A 296 -1.44 -26.48 19.11
N GLY A 297 -0.99 -25.31 18.61
CA GLY A 297 -0.20 -25.21 17.39
C GLY A 297 -0.99 -25.42 16.10
N HIS A 298 -2.33 -25.50 16.16
CA HIS A 298 -3.10 -25.65 14.92
C HIS A 298 -2.97 -24.43 14.04
N VAL A 299 -3.11 -24.63 12.74
CA VAL A 299 -2.98 -23.59 11.71
C VAL A 299 -4.34 -23.35 11.07
N GLU A 300 -4.85 -22.15 11.23
CA GLU A 300 -6.00 -21.63 10.53
C GLU A 300 -5.53 -20.92 9.25
N ALA A 301 -5.98 -21.38 8.07
CA ALA A 301 -5.82 -20.65 6.82
C ALA A 301 -6.98 -19.64 6.70
N PHE A 302 -6.66 -18.36 6.66
CA PHE A 302 -7.65 -17.27 6.60
C PHE A 302 -7.48 -16.49 5.30
N SER A 303 -8.58 -16.17 4.62
CA SER A 303 -8.57 -15.41 3.36
C SER A 303 -9.74 -14.45 3.28
N ALA A 304 -9.49 -13.25 2.76
CA ALA A 304 -10.52 -12.25 2.49
C ALA A 304 -10.10 -11.31 1.34
N GLY A 305 -10.99 -11.13 0.39
CA GLY A 305 -10.71 -10.38 -0.83
C GLY A 305 -9.97 -11.21 -1.88
N THR A 306 -9.36 -10.52 -2.85
CA THR A 306 -8.49 -11.12 -3.86
C THR A 306 -7.46 -10.10 -4.35
N THR A 307 -6.24 -10.54 -4.55
CA THR A 307 -5.12 -9.71 -5.02
C THR A 307 -5.39 -9.06 -6.38
N ASP A 308 -6.10 -9.75 -7.28
CA ASP A 308 -6.44 -9.23 -8.61
C ASP A 308 -7.28 -7.94 -8.56
N TYR A 309 -8.03 -7.72 -7.47
CA TYR A 309 -8.87 -6.53 -7.28
C TYR A 309 -8.29 -5.53 -6.30
N ALA A 310 -7.04 -5.68 -5.91
CA ALA A 310 -6.40 -4.84 -4.90
C ALA A 310 -6.59 -3.33 -5.16
N LEU A 311 -6.37 -2.88 -6.40
CA LEU A 311 -6.53 -1.48 -6.80
C LEU A 311 -8.01 -1.05 -6.87
N CYS A 312 -8.91 -1.99 -7.18
CA CYS A 312 -10.35 -1.69 -7.17
C CYS A 312 -10.88 -1.44 -5.76
N TYR A 313 -10.29 -2.06 -4.73
CA TYR A 313 -10.66 -1.78 -3.34
C TYR A 313 -10.31 -0.36 -2.92
N GLU A 314 -9.20 0.21 -3.42
CA GLU A 314 -8.82 1.61 -3.18
C GLU A 314 -9.89 2.58 -3.70
N MET A 315 -10.34 2.37 -4.94
CA MET A 315 -11.42 3.18 -5.52
C MET A 315 -12.75 2.99 -4.79
N ALA A 316 -13.07 1.75 -4.43
CA ALA A 316 -14.29 1.43 -3.68
C ALA A 316 -14.33 2.13 -2.32
N ASP A 317 -13.21 2.15 -1.61
CA ASP A 317 -13.10 2.83 -0.32
C ASP A 317 -13.22 4.35 -0.47
N MET A 318 -12.65 4.94 -1.54
CA MET A 318 -12.86 6.35 -1.85
C MET A 318 -14.34 6.65 -2.11
N GLU A 319 -15.01 5.84 -2.93
CA GLU A 319 -16.44 5.99 -3.21
C GLU A 319 -17.29 5.85 -1.93
N ALA A 320 -16.94 4.91 -1.06
CA ALA A 320 -17.58 4.74 0.25
C ALA A 320 -17.33 5.95 1.18
N ALA A 321 -16.10 6.47 1.21
CA ALA A 321 -15.76 7.66 2.00
C ALA A 321 -16.55 8.89 1.53
N VAL A 322 -16.69 9.09 0.23
CA VAL A 322 -17.52 10.18 -0.34
C VAL A 322 -18.98 9.99 0.04
N ALA A 323 -19.48 8.75 0.05
CA ALA A 323 -20.84 8.42 0.50
C ALA A 323 -21.06 8.53 2.02
N GLY A 324 -20.01 8.76 2.82
CA GLY A 324 -20.14 9.01 4.25
C GLY A 324 -19.61 7.90 5.16
N ASP A 325 -18.92 6.88 4.62
CA ASP A 325 -18.31 5.83 5.45
C ASP A 325 -17.19 6.41 6.34
N VAL A 326 -17.40 6.29 7.66
CA VAL A 326 -16.50 6.85 8.67
C VAL A 326 -15.24 6.00 8.85
N GLU A 327 -15.34 4.67 8.65
CA GLU A 327 -14.21 3.75 8.81
C GLU A 327 -13.13 4.07 7.76
N THR A 328 -13.52 4.20 6.49
CA THR A 328 -12.60 4.54 5.40
C THR A 328 -12.02 5.95 5.54
N ARG A 329 -12.78 6.92 6.05
CA ARG A 329 -12.27 8.27 6.37
C ARG A 329 -11.20 8.26 7.46
N GLY A 330 -11.24 7.31 8.37
CA GLY A 330 -10.28 7.17 9.47
C GLY A 330 -8.88 6.70 9.04
N LEU A 331 -8.73 6.11 7.84
CA LEU A 331 -7.47 5.54 7.36
C LEU A 331 -6.34 6.57 7.23
N MET A 332 -6.65 7.81 6.91
CA MET A 332 -5.67 8.89 6.75
C MET A 332 -4.84 9.14 8.03
N ARG A 333 -5.38 8.82 9.22
CA ARG A 333 -4.61 8.91 10.46
C ARG A 333 -3.41 7.95 10.47
N ILE A 334 -3.59 6.73 9.95
CA ILE A 334 -2.51 5.75 9.83
C ILE A 334 -1.45 6.27 8.88
N THR A 335 -1.86 6.79 7.72
CA THR A 335 -0.95 7.41 6.75
C THR A 335 -0.13 8.54 7.39
N LEU A 336 -0.76 9.39 8.20
CA LEU A 336 -0.07 10.50 8.87
C LEU A 336 0.97 10.00 9.89
N ASP A 337 0.61 9.02 10.73
CA ASP A 337 1.54 8.40 11.67
C ASP A 337 2.74 7.74 10.96
N VAL A 338 2.51 7.13 9.80
CA VAL A 338 3.56 6.53 8.96
C VAL A 338 4.47 7.58 8.37
N MET A 339 3.91 8.68 7.84
CA MET A 339 4.71 9.79 7.30
C MET A 339 5.57 10.44 8.39
N ASP A 340 5.04 10.62 9.60
CA ASP A 340 5.79 11.16 10.75
C ASP A 340 6.95 10.24 11.17
N LEU A 341 6.73 8.91 11.14
CA LEU A 341 7.78 7.92 11.36
C LEU A 341 8.87 8.03 10.29
N MET A 342 8.49 8.09 9.01
CA MET A 342 9.45 8.20 7.90
C MET A 342 10.25 9.51 7.95
N ASP A 343 9.63 10.62 8.34
CA ASP A 343 10.31 11.89 8.55
C ASP A 343 11.32 11.81 9.70
N ARG A 344 10.96 11.13 10.81
CA ARG A 344 11.88 10.89 11.91
C ARG A 344 13.09 10.10 11.45
N LEU A 345 12.89 8.97 10.77
CA LEU A 345 13.96 8.11 10.25
C LEU A 345 14.90 8.89 9.33
N ARG A 346 14.37 9.67 8.37
CA ARG A 346 15.19 10.48 7.47
C ARG A 346 15.97 11.58 8.19
N ARG A 347 15.40 12.20 9.24
CA ARG A 347 16.13 13.15 10.10
C ARG A 347 17.28 12.49 10.84
N ASP A 348 17.04 11.29 11.42
CA ASP A 348 18.06 10.52 12.14
C ASP A 348 19.20 10.08 11.21
N TRP A 349 18.88 9.79 9.94
CA TRP A 349 19.84 9.48 8.87
C TRP A 349 20.47 10.72 8.22
N GLN A 350 20.08 11.94 8.64
CA GLN A 350 20.56 13.22 8.07
C GLN A 350 20.31 13.32 6.56
N PHE A 351 19.25 12.71 6.06
CA PHE A 351 18.87 12.70 4.65
C PHE A 351 17.66 13.61 4.39
N ARG A 352 17.77 14.45 3.34
CA ARG A 352 16.68 15.28 2.80
C ARG A 352 16.64 15.21 1.29
N TYR A 353 15.45 15.19 0.73
CA TYR A 353 15.28 15.31 -0.71
C TYR A 353 15.60 16.75 -1.17
N PRO A 354 15.96 16.93 -2.47
CA PRO A 354 16.28 18.27 -2.99
C PRO A 354 15.15 19.30 -2.78
N GLU A 355 13.90 18.87 -2.90
CA GLU A 355 12.70 19.70 -2.74
C GLU A 355 12.48 20.17 -1.29
N GLU A 356 13.16 19.57 -0.32
CA GLU A 356 13.05 19.90 1.12
C GLU A 356 14.23 20.76 1.64
N ARG A 357 15.14 21.16 0.75
CA ARG A 357 16.35 21.95 1.10
C ARG A 357 16.12 23.45 1.04
#